data_f7d74d544f4976b80464567ae135678e
#
_entry.id   f7d74d544f4976b80464567ae135678e
#
_cell.length_a   1.000
_cell.length_b   1.000
_cell.length_c   1.000
_cell.angle_alpha   90.00
_cell.angle_beta   90.00
_cell.angle_gamma   90.00
#
_symmetry.space_group_name_H-M   'P 1'
#
loop_
_entity.id
_entity.type
_entity.pdbx_description
1 polymer ?
#
loop_
_entity_poly.entity_id
_entity_poly.type
_entity_poly.pdbx_seq_one_letter_code
_entity_poly.pdbx_strand_id
1 'polypeptide(L)'
;TTKLITDGGTYVFAKKGQTVTVPSGATLVEMPTTMGWCIVRILNKGEGDYENVKKIQDAMKAYPLSAYGNAGYVAPKGTYDAAKDVNPVMKCMSMPLEEYFAKANSLMEKNSPLSFDTEIINRLKKLGVGPGLDLKQIENGAEMFAKIKASFKADAVAIAATNKKNIGGIWSYFKEPIGDFGKAYDYRAAVALVGLGANTNEIAIYPRADYDSNNEVL
;
A
#
# COMPACT_ATOMS: atom_id res chain seq x y z
N THR A 1 -8.17 3.07 1.14
CA THR A 1 -9.37 2.31 1.55
C THR A 1 -9.24 0.88 1.07
N THR A 2 -9.37 -0.08 1.95
CA THR A 2 -9.37 -1.51 1.63
C THR A 2 -10.78 -1.93 1.23
N LYS A 3 -10.93 -2.67 0.12
CA LYS A 3 -12.18 -3.33 -0.25
C LYS A 3 -12.04 -4.83 -0.07
N LEU A 4 -12.96 -5.43 0.66
CA LEU A 4 -13.07 -6.87 0.78
C LEU A 4 -14.04 -7.38 -0.29
N ILE A 5 -13.61 -8.38 -1.05
CA ILE A 5 -14.43 -9.13 -2.00
C ILE A 5 -14.44 -10.56 -1.50
N THR A 6 -15.60 -11.07 -1.13
CA THR A 6 -15.76 -12.40 -0.52
C THR A 6 -16.19 -13.47 -1.50
N ASP A 7 -16.80 -13.08 -2.61
CA ASP A 7 -17.36 -14.00 -3.56
C ASP A 7 -16.41 -14.25 -4.73
N GLY A 8 -16.34 -15.47 -5.21
CA GLY A 8 -15.68 -15.78 -6.46
C GLY A 8 -16.43 -15.15 -7.64
N GLY A 9 -15.73 -14.81 -8.73
CA GLY A 9 -16.37 -14.21 -9.89
C GLY A 9 -15.42 -13.49 -10.81
N THR A 10 -15.99 -12.78 -11.77
CA THR A 10 -15.28 -11.91 -12.69
C THR A 10 -15.42 -10.47 -12.24
N TYR A 11 -14.29 -9.77 -12.10
CA TYR A 11 -14.25 -8.40 -11.61
C TYR A 11 -13.52 -7.50 -12.60
N VAL A 12 -14.07 -6.32 -12.83
CA VAL A 12 -13.43 -5.25 -13.61
C VAL A 12 -12.97 -4.18 -12.64
N PHE A 13 -11.67 -3.93 -12.58
CA PHE A 13 -11.10 -2.86 -11.76
C PHE A 13 -10.90 -1.62 -12.64
N ALA A 14 -11.52 -0.52 -12.27
CA ALA A 14 -11.38 0.75 -12.98
C ALA A 14 -11.25 1.92 -12.00
N LYS A 15 -10.56 2.98 -12.42
CA LYS A 15 -10.49 4.20 -11.62
C LYS A 15 -11.88 4.82 -11.53
N LYS A 16 -12.27 5.29 -10.36
CA LYS A 16 -13.53 5.97 -10.12
C LYS A 16 -13.72 7.13 -11.12
N GLY A 17 -14.89 7.14 -11.76
CA GLY A 17 -15.21 8.11 -12.79
C GLY A 17 -14.68 7.78 -14.20
N GLN A 18 -13.97 6.67 -14.36
CA GLN A 18 -13.58 6.17 -15.68
C GLN A 18 -14.76 5.45 -16.34
N THR A 19 -15.09 5.85 -17.56
CA THR A 19 -16.10 5.12 -18.34
C THR A 19 -15.51 3.82 -18.88
N VAL A 20 -16.09 2.69 -18.50
CA VAL A 20 -15.69 1.37 -18.95
C VAL A 20 -16.92 0.54 -19.32
N THR A 21 -16.79 -0.27 -20.35
CA THR A 21 -17.83 -1.26 -20.68
C THR A 21 -17.59 -2.50 -19.83
N VAL A 22 -18.50 -2.77 -18.89
CA VAL A 22 -18.43 -3.94 -18.02
C VAL A 22 -19.04 -5.13 -18.74
N PRO A 23 -18.31 -6.23 -18.91
CA PRO A 23 -18.85 -7.46 -19.50
C PRO A 23 -20.03 -8.01 -18.73
N SER A 24 -20.95 -8.68 -19.42
CA SER A 24 -22.07 -9.36 -18.76
C SER A 24 -21.58 -10.37 -17.72
N GLY A 25 -22.18 -10.35 -16.53
CA GLY A 25 -21.79 -11.22 -15.41
C GLY A 25 -20.54 -10.78 -14.65
N ALA A 26 -19.89 -9.70 -15.05
CA ALA A 26 -18.77 -9.13 -14.30
C ALA A 26 -19.22 -8.01 -13.34
N THR A 27 -18.51 -7.85 -12.25
CA THR A 27 -18.75 -6.81 -11.24
C THR A 27 -17.71 -5.70 -11.37
N LEU A 28 -18.16 -4.45 -11.46
CA LEU A 28 -17.27 -3.29 -11.45
C LEU A 28 -16.77 -2.99 -10.04
N VAL A 29 -15.46 -2.89 -9.89
CA VAL A 29 -14.80 -2.42 -8.68
C VAL A 29 -14.13 -1.08 -8.97
N GLU A 30 -14.74 0.00 -8.50
CA GLU A 30 -14.15 1.32 -8.62
C GLU A 30 -13.00 1.50 -7.63
N MET A 31 -11.85 1.91 -8.16
CA MET A 31 -10.64 2.18 -7.40
C MET A 31 -10.39 3.70 -7.29
N PRO A 32 -9.91 4.18 -6.15
CA PRO A 32 -9.62 5.62 -5.98
C PRO A 32 -8.42 6.08 -6.82
N THR A 33 -7.52 5.17 -7.18
CA THR A 33 -6.28 5.43 -7.92
C THR A 33 -6.13 4.48 -9.10
N THR A 34 -5.24 4.80 -10.03
CA THR A 34 -4.90 3.93 -11.18
C THR A 34 -4.01 2.76 -10.79
N MET A 35 -3.43 2.81 -9.58
CA MET A 35 -2.59 1.75 -9.03
C MET A 35 -3.32 1.09 -7.88
N GLY A 36 -3.41 -0.22 -7.90
CA GLY A 36 -4.00 -1.03 -6.85
C GLY A 36 -3.11 -2.20 -6.48
N TRP A 37 -3.32 -2.70 -5.29
CA TRP A 37 -2.71 -3.93 -4.82
C TRP A 37 -3.82 -4.92 -4.47
N CYS A 38 -3.76 -6.09 -5.07
CA CYS A 38 -4.72 -7.16 -4.87
C CYS A 38 -4.05 -8.34 -4.17
N ILE A 39 -4.60 -8.74 -3.04
CA ILE A 39 -4.20 -9.97 -2.35
C ILE A 39 -5.35 -10.96 -2.49
N VAL A 40 -5.07 -12.09 -3.12
CA VAL A 40 -6.01 -13.20 -3.19
C VAL A 40 -5.68 -14.20 -2.09
N ARG A 41 -6.69 -14.57 -1.31
CA ARG A 41 -6.57 -15.57 -0.26
C ARG A 41 -7.46 -16.74 -0.59
N ILE A 42 -6.89 -17.95 -0.57
CA ILE A 42 -7.60 -19.19 -0.81
C ILE A 42 -7.60 -19.97 0.50
N LEU A 43 -8.77 -20.41 0.94
CA LEU A 43 -8.87 -21.28 2.10
C LEU A 43 -8.18 -22.62 1.78
N ASN A 44 -7.21 -22.96 2.59
CA ASN A 44 -6.51 -24.24 2.56
C ASN A 44 -6.88 -25.04 3.82
N LYS A 45 -7.45 -26.22 3.63
CA LYS A 45 -7.90 -27.11 4.71
C LYS A 45 -6.83 -28.10 5.20
N GLY A 46 -5.57 -27.89 4.81
CA GLY A 46 -4.43 -28.73 5.14
C GLY A 46 -3.86 -29.44 3.91
N GLU A 47 -2.91 -30.34 4.13
CA GLU A 47 -2.15 -31.00 3.05
C GLU A 47 -3.04 -31.71 2.03
N GLY A 48 -4.13 -32.33 2.47
CA GLY A 48 -5.08 -33.01 1.57
C GLY A 48 -5.84 -32.08 0.63
N ASP A 49 -5.75 -30.76 0.82
CA ASP A 49 -6.46 -29.76 0.00
C ASP A 49 -5.53 -29.04 -1.01
N TYR A 50 -4.24 -29.35 -1.03
CA TYR A 50 -3.27 -28.64 -1.88
C TYR A 50 -3.59 -28.75 -3.37
N GLU A 51 -4.04 -29.89 -3.84
CA GLU A 51 -4.45 -30.09 -5.24
C GLU A 51 -5.66 -29.22 -5.60
N ASN A 52 -6.61 -29.07 -4.69
CA ASN A 52 -7.77 -28.20 -4.89
C ASN A 52 -7.35 -26.72 -4.91
N VAL A 53 -6.50 -26.30 -3.96
CA VAL A 53 -5.93 -24.95 -3.92
C VAL A 53 -5.19 -24.65 -5.23
N LYS A 54 -4.38 -25.57 -5.72
CA LYS A 54 -3.67 -25.43 -6.99
C LYS A 54 -4.63 -25.29 -8.18
N LYS A 55 -5.69 -26.07 -8.25
CA LYS A 55 -6.72 -25.93 -9.31
C LYS A 55 -7.36 -24.54 -9.29
N ILE A 56 -7.66 -24.01 -8.11
CA ILE A 56 -8.19 -22.66 -7.97
C ILE A 56 -7.17 -21.62 -8.45
N GLN A 57 -5.90 -21.75 -8.06
CA GLN A 57 -4.83 -20.86 -8.51
C GLN A 57 -4.66 -20.88 -10.04
N ASP A 58 -4.63 -22.06 -10.64
CA ASP A 58 -4.47 -22.24 -12.08
C ASP A 58 -5.67 -21.69 -12.88
N ALA A 59 -6.86 -21.66 -12.27
CA ALA A 59 -8.07 -21.09 -12.87
C ALA A 59 -8.12 -19.57 -12.81
N MET A 60 -7.34 -18.92 -11.92
CA MET A 60 -7.30 -17.47 -11.83
C MET A 60 -6.65 -16.83 -13.05
N LYS A 61 -7.26 -15.78 -13.56
CA LYS A 61 -6.75 -15.02 -14.69
C LYS A 61 -6.80 -13.54 -14.40
N ALA A 62 -5.75 -12.82 -14.77
CA ALA A 62 -5.70 -11.36 -14.74
C ALA A 62 -5.17 -10.86 -16.09
N TYR A 63 -5.92 -9.99 -16.73
CA TYR A 63 -5.59 -9.44 -18.05
C TYR A 63 -6.24 -8.08 -18.26
N PRO A 64 -5.75 -7.25 -19.18
CA PRO A 64 -6.39 -5.99 -19.50
C PRO A 64 -7.84 -6.21 -19.99
N LEU A 65 -8.73 -5.28 -19.63
CA LEU A 65 -10.13 -5.36 -20.07
C LEU A 65 -10.26 -5.45 -21.61
N SER A 66 -9.36 -4.81 -22.35
CA SER A 66 -9.29 -4.90 -23.80
C SER A 66 -9.02 -6.31 -24.35
N ALA A 67 -8.53 -7.21 -23.52
CA ALA A 67 -8.29 -8.62 -23.89
C ALA A 67 -9.43 -9.56 -23.44
N TYR A 68 -10.47 -9.03 -22.80
CA TYR A 68 -11.60 -9.83 -22.37
C TYR A 68 -12.31 -10.48 -23.56
N GLY A 69 -12.56 -11.79 -23.48
CA GLY A 69 -13.17 -12.56 -24.57
C GLY A 69 -12.21 -12.93 -25.72
N ASN A 70 -10.96 -12.48 -25.69
CA ASN A 70 -9.95 -12.88 -26.67
C ASN A 70 -9.29 -14.19 -26.26
N ALA A 71 -9.72 -15.31 -26.85
CA ALA A 71 -9.18 -16.63 -26.58
C ALA A 71 -7.68 -16.76 -26.95
N GLY A 72 -7.18 -15.92 -27.85
CA GLY A 72 -5.78 -15.90 -28.27
C GLY A 72 -4.88 -15.00 -27.40
N TYR A 73 -5.42 -14.34 -26.38
CA TYR A 73 -4.59 -13.49 -25.53
C TYR A 73 -3.63 -14.32 -24.68
N VAL A 74 -2.35 -14.01 -24.81
CA VAL A 74 -1.30 -14.58 -23.97
C VAL A 74 -0.76 -13.49 -23.07
N ALA A 75 -0.88 -13.68 -21.77
CA ALA A 75 -0.31 -12.74 -20.78
C ALA A 75 1.23 -12.74 -20.92
N PRO A 76 1.87 -11.55 -20.85
CA PRO A 76 3.32 -11.48 -20.82
C PRO A 76 3.87 -12.29 -19.64
N LYS A 77 4.88 -13.10 -19.87
CA LYS A 77 5.58 -13.77 -18.78
C LYS A 77 6.34 -12.75 -17.97
N GLY A 78 6.17 -12.77 -16.66
CA GLY A 78 7.02 -12.04 -15.75
C GLY A 78 8.46 -12.58 -15.79
N THR A 79 9.43 -11.71 -15.58
CA THR A 79 10.82 -12.08 -15.35
C THR A 79 11.15 -11.90 -13.88
N TYR A 80 11.75 -12.90 -13.27
CA TYR A 80 12.31 -12.78 -11.93
C TYR A 80 13.72 -12.21 -12.04
N ASP A 81 13.99 -11.18 -11.27
CA ASP A 81 15.32 -10.56 -11.16
C ASP A 81 15.68 -10.54 -9.67
N ALA A 82 16.59 -11.41 -9.27
CA ALA A 82 17.04 -11.55 -7.88
C ALA A 82 17.62 -10.25 -7.31
N ALA A 83 18.19 -9.38 -8.14
CA ALA A 83 18.71 -8.09 -7.71
C ALA A 83 17.60 -7.10 -7.31
N LYS A 84 16.35 -7.37 -7.71
CA LYS A 84 15.17 -6.59 -7.36
C LYS A 84 14.35 -7.21 -6.22
N ASP A 85 14.73 -8.42 -5.78
CA ASP A 85 14.09 -9.11 -4.66
C ASP A 85 14.63 -8.58 -3.33
N VAL A 86 14.24 -7.36 -3.01
CA VAL A 86 14.64 -6.65 -1.79
C VAL A 86 13.40 -6.29 -0.98
N ASN A 87 13.53 -6.24 0.34
CA ASN A 87 12.45 -5.76 1.19
C ASN A 87 12.09 -4.31 0.80
N PRO A 88 10.87 -4.04 0.31
CA PRO A 88 10.50 -2.71 -0.20
C PRO A 88 10.55 -1.62 0.87
N VAL A 89 10.19 -1.94 2.11
CA VAL A 89 10.21 -0.99 3.23
C VAL A 89 11.65 -0.59 3.53
N MET A 90 12.54 -1.58 3.65
CA MET A 90 13.97 -1.32 3.91
C MET A 90 14.60 -0.52 2.78
N LYS A 91 14.26 -0.82 1.53
CA LYS A 91 14.72 -0.04 0.38
C LYS A 91 14.26 1.41 0.44
N CYS A 92 12.98 1.67 0.74
CA CYS A 92 12.47 3.03 0.90
C CYS A 92 13.16 3.77 2.06
N MET A 93 13.37 3.09 3.19
CA MET A 93 14.01 3.69 4.37
C MET A 93 15.52 3.97 4.18
N SER A 94 16.19 3.24 3.31
CA SER A 94 17.61 3.46 2.99
C SER A 94 17.83 4.43 1.82
N MET A 95 16.78 4.79 1.09
CA MET A 95 16.86 5.70 -0.04
C MET A 95 17.32 7.10 0.41
N PRO A 96 18.20 7.78 -0.34
CA PRO A 96 18.46 9.19 -0.11
C PRO A 96 17.17 9.99 -0.10
N LEU A 97 17.04 10.95 0.81
CA LEU A 97 15.78 11.66 1.04
C LEU A 97 15.30 12.41 -0.21
N GLU A 98 16.24 12.97 -0.96
CA GLU A 98 16.00 13.65 -2.22
C GLU A 98 15.41 12.70 -3.28
N GLU A 99 15.96 11.50 -3.37
CA GLU A 99 15.48 10.46 -4.27
C GLU A 99 14.10 9.95 -3.84
N TYR A 100 13.90 9.75 -2.55
CA TYR A 100 12.63 9.33 -1.97
C TYR A 100 11.50 10.30 -2.34
N PHE A 101 11.70 11.61 -2.12
CA PHE A 101 10.67 12.60 -2.44
C PHE A 101 10.52 12.85 -3.95
N ALA A 102 11.59 12.80 -4.73
CA ALA A 102 11.49 12.86 -6.20
C ALA A 102 10.64 11.70 -6.73
N LYS A 103 10.84 10.49 -6.18
CA LYS A 103 10.03 9.33 -6.50
C LYS A 103 8.57 9.51 -6.09
N ALA A 104 8.33 10.03 -4.88
CA ALA A 104 6.99 10.30 -4.38
C ALA A 104 6.25 11.33 -5.26
N ASN A 105 6.92 12.41 -5.66
CA ASN A 105 6.35 13.44 -6.55
C ASN A 105 5.95 12.84 -7.91
N SER A 106 6.82 12.05 -8.51
CA SER A 106 6.53 11.35 -9.77
C SER A 106 5.37 10.35 -9.66
N LEU A 107 5.25 9.65 -8.54
CA LEU A 107 4.13 8.74 -8.30
C LEU A 107 2.82 9.48 -8.07
N MET A 108 2.84 10.62 -7.39
CA MET A 108 1.66 11.48 -7.20
C MET A 108 1.19 12.13 -8.49
N GLU A 109 2.06 12.38 -9.45
CA GLU A 109 1.68 12.86 -10.79
C GLU A 109 0.83 11.83 -11.54
N LYS A 110 1.21 10.55 -11.47
CA LYS A 110 0.50 9.43 -12.09
C LYS A 110 -0.75 9.01 -11.32
N ASN A 111 -0.70 9.09 -9.99
CA ASN A 111 -1.78 8.76 -9.07
C ASN A 111 -2.11 9.98 -8.23
N SER A 112 -2.91 10.88 -8.78
CA SER A 112 -3.29 12.12 -8.12
C SER A 112 -3.81 11.87 -6.70
N PRO A 113 -3.36 12.66 -5.71
CA PRO A 113 -3.90 12.60 -4.36
C PRO A 113 -5.42 12.74 -4.36
N LEU A 114 -6.06 12.13 -3.38
CA LEU A 114 -7.52 12.18 -3.25
C LEU A 114 -7.96 13.60 -2.85
N SER A 115 -9.19 13.98 -3.21
CA SER A 115 -9.70 15.33 -2.95
C SER A 115 -9.68 15.73 -1.48
N PHE A 116 -9.86 14.79 -0.57
CA PHE A 116 -9.78 15.07 0.87
C PHE A 116 -8.35 15.30 1.37
N ASP A 117 -7.32 14.94 0.58
CA ASP A 117 -5.90 15.19 0.89
C ASP A 117 -5.42 16.57 0.43
N THR A 118 -6.27 17.38 -0.21
CA THR A 118 -5.89 18.68 -0.81
C THR A 118 -5.19 19.60 0.20
N GLU A 119 -5.67 19.66 1.42
CA GLU A 119 -5.10 20.53 2.47
C GLU A 119 -3.66 20.13 2.81
N ILE A 120 -3.44 18.84 3.09
CA ILE A 120 -2.08 18.36 3.43
C ILE A 120 -1.13 18.49 2.24
N ILE A 121 -1.60 18.23 1.02
CA ILE A 121 -0.80 18.41 -0.20
C ILE A 121 -0.42 19.89 -0.38
N ASN A 122 -1.32 20.83 -0.13
CA ASN A 122 -1.00 22.26 -0.22
C ASN A 122 0.04 22.69 0.84
N ARG A 123 0.05 22.07 2.00
CA ARG A 123 1.10 22.27 3.00
C ARG A 123 2.43 21.66 2.53
N LEU A 124 2.42 20.45 2.01
CA LEU A 124 3.60 19.75 1.51
C LEU A 124 4.21 20.40 0.27
N LYS A 125 3.42 21.07 -0.57
CA LYS A 125 3.91 21.85 -1.71
C LYS A 125 4.92 22.92 -1.31
N LYS A 126 4.78 23.52 -0.13
CA LYS A 126 5.73 24.50 0.40
C LYS A 126 7.11 23.87 0.68
N LEU A 127 7.16 22.56 0.81
CA LEU A 127 8.37 21.75 0.98
C LEU A 127 8.82 21.09 -0.32
N GLY A 128 8.19 21.42 -1.48
CA GLY A 128 8.47 20.81 -2.77
C GLY A 128 7.98 19.37 -2.92
N VAL A 129 7.05 18.98 -2.08
CA VAL A 129 6.45 17.66 -2.12
C VAL A 129 5.02 17.77 -2.66
N GLY A 130 4.78 17.16 -3.81
CA GLY A 130 3.50 17.18 -4.50
C GLY A 130 3.61 16.72 -5.95
N PRO A 131 2.48 16.52 -6.65
CA PRO A 131 2.49 16.05 -8.03
C PRO A 131 3.34 16.93 -8.95
N GLY A 132 4.30 16.34 -9.64
CA GLY A 132 5.16 17.02 -10.62
C GLY A 132 6.11 18.08 -10.07
N LEU A 133 6.26 18.21 -8.74
CA LEU A 133 7.18 19.17 -8.14
C LEU A 133 8.61 18.63 -8.12
N ASP A 134 9.56 19.57 -8.18
CA ASP A 134 10.98 19.32 -8.00
C ASP A 134 11.49 20.04 -6.73
N LEU A 135 12.01 19.27 -5.80
CA LEU A 135 12.56 19.75 -4.55
C LEU A 135 13.72 20.77 -4.72
N LYS A 136 14.43 20.68 -5.85
CA LYS A 136 15.55 21.57 -6.18
C LYS A 136 15.09 22.99 -6.51
N GLN A 137 13.80 23.19 -6.80
CA GLN A 137 13.24 24.48 -7.20
C GLN A 137 12.73 25.32 -6.02
N ILE A 138 12.95 24.87 -4.76
CA ILE A 138 12.45 25.56 -3.59
C ILE A 138 13.50 26.47 -3.03
N GLU A 139 13.11 27.71 -2.78
CA GLU A 139 13.90 28.67 -2.04
C GLU A 139 14.23 28.11 -0.66
N ASN A 140 15.51 28.13 -0.29
CA ASN A 140 16.04 27.50 0.93
C ASN A 140 15.82 25.96 1.06
N GLY A 141 15.53 25.28 -0.04
CA GLY A 141 15.25 23.85 -0.06
C GLY A 141 16.36 23.00 0.57
N ALA A 142 17.62 23.34 0.35
CA ALA A 142 18.76 22.60 0.90
C ALA A 142 18.81 22.64 2.44
N GLU A 143 18.58 23.82 3.05
CA GLU A 143 18.55 23.97 4.52
C GLU A 143 17.35 23.23 5.12
N MET A 144 16.19 23.36 4.50
CA MET A 144 14.98 22.69 4.94
C MET A 144 15.14 21.18 4.85
N PHE A 145 15.75 20.68 3.76
CA PHE A 145 16.06 19.26 3.58
C PHE A 145 17.00 18.72 4.65
N ALA A 146 18.03 19.48 5.01
CA ALA A 146 18.96 19.09 6.06
C ALA A 146 18.23 18.93 7.41
N LYS A 147 17.28 19.80 7.73
CA LYS A 147 16.45 19.71 8.94
C LYS A 147 15.55 18.46 8.91
N ILE A 148 14.85 18.22 7.79
CA ILE A 148 14.00 17.02 7.62
C ILE A 148 14.84 15.75 7.75
N LYS A 149 16.00 15.70 7.11
CA LYS A 149 16.89 14.55 7.14
C LYS A 149 17.40 14.22 8.54
N ALA A 150 17.64 15.24 9.36
CA ALA A 150 18.13 15.08 10.73
C ALA A 150 17.09 14.39 11.64
N SER A 151 15.79 14.60 11.44
CA SER A 151 14.73 14.09 12.31
C SER A 151 13.91 12.95 11.70
N PHE A 152 13.88 12.80 10.38
CA PHE A 152 12.94 11.95 9.64
C PHE A 152 12.79 10.54 10.21
N LYS A 153 13.90 9.85 10.48
CA LYS A 153 13.84 8.46 10.99
C LYS A 153 13.31 8.39 12.42
N ALA A 154 13.75 9.32 13.27
CA ALA A 154 13.32 9.37 14.67
C ALA A 154 11.84 9.70 14.77
N ASP A 155 11.38 10.70 13.99
CA ASP A 155 9.98 11.09 13.93
C ASP A 155 9.11 9.96 13.42
N ALA A 156 9.54 9.23 12.38
CA ALA A 156 8.84 8.10 11.83
C ALA A 156 8.64 6.97 12.86
N VAL A 157 9.68 6.65 13.63
CA VAL A 157 9.60 5.65 14.71
C VAL A 157 8.67 6.13 15.83
N ALA A 158 8.78 7.39 16.24
CA ALA A 158 7.92 7.96 17.28
C ALA A 158 6.44 7.93 16.88
N ILE A 159 6.13 8.29 15.64
CA ILE A 159 4.76 8.22 15.08
C ILE A 159 4.25 6.78 15.11
N ALA A 160 5.06 5.80 14.70
CA ALA A 160 4.69 4.40 14.73
C ALA A 160 4.34 3.92 16.14
N ALA A 161 5.10 4.33 17.15
CA ALA A 161 4.89 3.93 18.53
C ALA A 161 3.56 4.46 19.12
N THR A 162 3.13 5.66 18.75
CA THR A 162 1.90 6.29 19.31
C THR A 162 0.60 5.62 18.86
N ASN A 163 0.60 4.88 17.78
CA ASN A 163 -0.60 4.29 17.17
C ASN A 163 -0.84 2.83 17.56
N LYS A 164 -0.03 2.29 18.46
CA LYS A 164 -0.23 0.96 19.03
C LYS A 164 -1.08 1.00 20.30
N LYS A 165 -1.87 -0.05 20.51
CA LYS A 165 -2.59 -0.30 21.75
C LYS A 165 -2.09 -1.59 22.37
N ASN A 166 -1.62 -1.52 23.60
CA ASN A 166 -1.28 -2.70 24.39
C ASN A 166 -2.57 -3.42 24.82
N ILE A 167 -2.61 -4.72 24.67
CA ILE A 167 -3.77 -5.59 25.00
C ILE A 167 -3.46 -6.57 26.13
N GLY A 168 -2.32 -6.42 26.77
CA GLY A 168 -1.86 -7.22 27.90
C GLY A 168 -0.55 -7.92 27.63
N GLY A 169 0.31 -7.97 28.66
CA GLY A 169 1.65 -8.53 28.55
C GLY A 169 2.47 -7.83 27.47
N ILE A 170 3.08 -8.63 26.62
CA ILE A 170 3.95 -8.17 25.50
C ILE A 170 3.16 -7.85 24.22
N TRP A 171 1.86 -8.10 24.19
CA TRP A 171 1.06 -8.00 22.98
C TRP A 171 0.52 -6.59 22.73
N SER A 172 0.60 -6.17 21.49
CA SER A 172 0.01 -4.93 21.00
C SER A 172 -0.65 -5.14 19.64
N TYR A 173 -1.53 -4.23 19.23
CA TYR A 173 -2.05 -4.14 17.89
C TYR A 173 -2.24 -2.68 17.47
N PHE A 174 -2.38 -2.44 16.18
CA PHE A 174 -2.69 -1.10 15.68
C PHE A 174 -4.17 -0.77 15.91
N LYS A 175 -4.41 0.42 16.49
CA LYS A 175 -5.77 0.94 16.77
C LYS A 175 -6.53 1.25 15.48
N GLU A 176 -7.82 1.49 15.63
CA GLU A 176 -8.59 2.20 14.60
C GLU A 176 -8.02 3.65 14.40
N PRO A 177 -8.04 4.18 13.18
CA PRO A 177 -8.70 3.66 11.96
C PRO A 177 -7.75 2.90 11.01
N ILE A 178 -7.15 1.81 11.45
CA ILE A 178 -6.29 1.01 10.57
C ILE A 178 -7.05 0.58 9.31
N GLY A 179 -6.39 0.69 8.14
CA GLY A 179 -6.94 0.30 6.85
C GLY A 179 -7.87 1.34 6.20
N ASP A 180 -8.50 2.21 6.99
CA ASP A 180 -9.32 3.35 6.50
C ASP A 180 -8.94 4.64 7.23
N PHE A 181 -7.74 5.10 6.97
CA PHE A 181 -7.08 6.17 7.72
C PHE A 181 -7.69 7.56 7.55
N GLY A 182 -8.43 7.81 6.47
CA GLY A 182 -8.94 9.16 6.18
C GLY A 182 -7.82 10.20 6.26
N LYS A 183 -8.00 11.20 7.12
CA LYS A 183 -7.02 12.28 7.39
C LYS A 183 -6.04 11.99 8.54
N ALA A 184 -6.01 10.79 9.10
CA ALA A 184 -5.01 10.40 10.10
C ALA A 184 -3.65 10.14 9.42
N TYR A 185 -2.99 11.22 8.97
CA TYR A 185 -1.77 11.16 8.15
C TYR A 185 -0.58 10.57 8.89
N ASP A 186 -0.45 10.87 10.15
CA ASP A 186 0.56 10.30 11.04
C ASP A 186 0.38 8.77 11.14
N TYR A 187 -0.85 8.33 11.27
CA TYR A 187 -1.15 6.91 11.32
C TYR A 187 -0.93 6.21 9.98
N ARG A 188 -1.31 6.84 8.84
CA ARG A 188 -0.97 6.35 7.50
C ARG A 188 0.53 6.16 7.35
N ALA A 189 1.32 7.14 7.82
CA ALA A 189 2.78 7.07 7.81
C ALA A 189 3.30 5.93 8.69
N ALA A 190 2.79 5.78 9.91
CA ALA A 190 3.18 4.71 10.83
C ALA A 190 2.98 3.32 10.24
N VAL A 191 1.83 3.09 9.62
CA VAL A 191 1.53 1.79 8.99
C VAL A 191 2.37 1.58 7.74
N ALA A 192 2.64 2.63 6.94
CA ALA A 192 3.50 2.53 5.76
C ALA A 192 4.94 2.11 6.10
N LEU A 193 5.43 2.42 7.30
CA LEU A 193 6.75 1.98 7.80
C LEU A 193 6.82 0.47 8.08
N VAL A 194 5.68 -0.17 8.31
CA VAL A 194 5.60 -1.62 8.54
C VAL A 194 5.40 -2.36 7.23
N GLY A 195 4.73 -1.75 6.29
CA GLY A 195 4.44 -2.30 4.98
C GLY A 195 3.19 -1.70 4.36
N LEU A 196 2.92 -2.07 3.12
CA LEU A 196 1.75 -1.63 2.37
C LEU A 196 0.57 -2.58 2.64
N GLY A 197 -0.66 -2.04 2.65
CA GLY A 197 -1.88 -2.85 2.60
C GLY A 197 -2.38 -3.32 3.96
N ALA A 198 -2.64 -2.41 4.88
CA ALA A 198 -3.36 -2.73 6.11
C ALA A 198 -4.85 -2.98 5.84
N ASN A 199 -5.39 -4.02 6.44
CA ASN A 199 -6.83 -4.26 6.51
C ASN A 199 -7.46 -3.48 7.66
N THR A 200 -8.76 -3.22 7.56
CA THR A 200 -9.55 -2.77 8.71
C THR A 200 -9.69 -3.89 9.74
N ASN A 201 -9.95 -3.56 10.99
CA ASN A 201 -10.09 -4.56 12.06
C ASN A 201 -11.27 -5.53 11.86
N GLU A 202 -12.26 -5.15 11.06
CA GLU A 202 -13.35 -6.04 10.65
C GLU A 202 -12.86 -7.20 9.75
N ILE A 203 -11.79 -6.97 9.00
CA ILE A 203 -11.22 -7.96 8.09
C ILE A 203 -10.13 -8.79 8.78
N ALA A 204 -9.24 -8.12 9.52
CA ALA A 204 -8.14 -8.78 10.21
C ALA A 204 -7.57 -7.92 11.33
N ILE A 205 -7.34 -8.54 12.47
CA ILE A 205 -6.58 -7.97 13.58
C ILE A 205 -5.19 -8.59 13.56
N TYR A 206 -4.16 -7.74 13.69
CA TYR A 206 -2.76 -8.15 13.69
C TYR A 206 -2.15 -7.94 15.09
N PRO A 207 -2.33 -8.90 16.03
CA PRO A 207 -1.60 -8.87 17.28
C PRO A 207 -0.11 -9.06 17.00
N ARG A 208 0.72 -8.31 17.72
CA ARG A 208 2.17 -8.29 17.55
C ARG A 208 2.84 -8.25 18.90
N ALA A 209 3.89 -9.02 19.04
CA ALA A 209 4.87 -8.90 20.10
C ALA A 209 6.20 -8.46 19.49
N ASP A 210 6.83 -7.46 20.08
CA ASP A 210 8.15 -6.99 19.68
C ASP A 210 9.24 -7.56 20.62
N TYR A 211 8.84 -8.08 21.78
CA TYR A 211 9.71 -8.64 22.81
C TYR A 211 9.09 -9.92 23.38
N ASP A 212 9.92 -10.78 23.93
CA ASP A 212 9.48 -11.94 24.69
C ASP A 212 9.11 -11.57 26.14
N SER A 213 8.78 -12.57 26.97
CA SER A 213 8.45 -12.37 28.39
C SER A 213 9.63 -11.89 29.24
N ASN A 214 10.85 -11.99 28.74
CA ASN A 214 12.08 -11.54 29.40
C ASN A 214 12.55 -10.17 28.88
N ASN A 215 11.74 -9.49 28.05
CA ASN A 215 12.08 -8.25 27.34
C ASN A 215 13.23 -8.38 26.32
N GLU A 216 13.46 -9.58 25.81
CA GLU A 216 14.37 -9.79 24.70
C GLU A 216 13.62 -9.56 23.36
N VAL A 217 14.31 -8.94 22.40
CA VAL A 217 13.72 -8.66 21.06
C VAL A 217 13.47 -9.97 20.32
N LEU A 218 12.25 -10.14 19.82
CA LEU A 218 11.83 -11.33 19.06
C LEU A 218 12.32 -11.31 17.61
#